data_6e64422e908b770079604f7c683d964f
#
_entry.id   6e64422e908b770079604f7c683d964f
#
_cell.length_a   1.000
_cell.length_b   1.000
_cell.length_c   1.000
_cell.angle_alpha   90.00
_cell.angle_beta   90.00
_cell.angle_gamma   90.00
#
_symmetry.space_group_name_H-M   'P 1'
#
loop_
_entity.id
_entity.type
_entity.pdbx_description
1 polymer ?
#
loop_
_entity_poly.entity_id
_entity_poly.type
_entity_poly.pdbx_seq_one_letter_code
_entity_poly.pdbx_strand_id
1 'polypeptide(L)'
;KPFGYPGDFRIMNQVYDWEKVGVSVYQQLMHRLGLEVAECIETRMQVVRAKIGDVVRAHGQTRPARILSLGSGPAREIETFLTGPNARAGQAEFTLVDQEARALSYAYDRAYPHVIKLGGLAKVQCLNISFTDILRANGGLQNIPPQDMIYSVGLLDYLSDRRARMLVGRRSRSRVTGR
;
A
#
# COMPACT_ATOMS: atom_id res chain seq x y z
N LYS A 1 6.90 -20.19 -1.70
CA LYS A 1 8.31 -19.89 -1.37
C LYS A 1 8.61 -18.43 -1.70
N PRO A 2 9.22 -17.66 -0.78
CA PRO A 2 9.66 -16.28 -1.04
C PRO A 2 10.60 -16.19 -2.25
N PHE A 3 10.63 -15.03 -2.90
CA PHE A 3 11.53 -14.77 -4.03
C PHE A 3 12.96 -14.43 -3.59
N GLY A 4 13.14 -14.01 -2.33
CA GLY A 4 14.45 -13.81 -1.71
C GLY A 4 15.09 -12.46 -1.97
N TYR A 5 14.34 -11.42 -2.33
CA TYR A 5 14.83 -10.05 -2.42
C TYR A 5 14.24 -9.17 -1.29
N PRO A 6 14.91 -8.08 -0.90
CA PRO A 6 14.39 -7.16 0.10
C PRO A 6 13.02 -6.59 -0.31
N GLY A 7 12.04 -6.63 0.60
CA GLY A 7 10.67 -6.17 0.31
C GLY A 7 9.80 -7.17 -0.47
N ASP A 8 10.23 -8.43 -0.55
CA ASP A 8 9.46 -9.51 -1.16
C ASP A 8 8.05 -9.60 -0.53
N PHE A 9 7.02 -9.34 -1.34
CA PHE A 9 5.64 -9.32 -0.87
C PHE A 9 5.16 -10.67 -0.30
N ARG A 10 5.78 -11.79 -0.66
CA ARG A 10 5.45 -13.10 -0.10
C ARG A 10 5.95 -13.24 1.34
N ILE A 11 7.12 -12.67 1.65
CA ILE A 11 7.59 -12.58 3.05
C ILE A 11 6.62 -11.71 3.85
N MET A 12 6.20 -10.57 3.28
CA MET A 12 5.23 -9.70 3.94
C MET A 12 3.90 -10.41 4.22
N ASN A 13 3.40 -11.23 3.29
CA ASN A 13 2.20 -12.02 3.52
C ASN A 13 2.38 -13.03 4.67
N GLN A 14 3.52 -13.72 4.74
CA GLN A 14 3.80 -14.64 5.85
C GLN A 14 3.78 -13.93 7.21
N VAL A 15 4.27 -12.68 7.25
CA VAL A 15 4.20 -11.85 8.46
C VAL A 15 2.75 -11.49 8.79
N TYR A 16 1.97 -11.03 7.82
CA TYR A 16 0.57 -10.64 8.05
C TYR A 16 -0.35 -11.83 8.41
N ASP A 17 -0.10 -13.00 7.82
CA ASP A 17 -0.91 -14.20 8.02
C ASP A 17 -0.42 -15.04 9.22
N TRP A 18 0.67 -14.63 9.89
CA TRP A 18 1.30 -15.36 11.00
C TRP A 18 1.54 -16.84 10.67
N GLU A 19 1.91 -17.12 9.40
CA GLU A 19 2.13 -18.48 8.94
C GLU A 19 3.22 -19.16 9.75
N LYS A 20 2.94 -20.38 10.21
CA LYS A 20 3.96 -21.24 10.83
C LYS A 20 4.81 -21.87 9.72
N VAL A 21 5.99 -21.33 9.51
CA VAL A 21 6.94 -21.83 8.51
C VAL A 21 8.05 -22.58 9.19
N GLY A 22 8.37 -23.77 8.68
CA GLY A 22 9.48 -24.62 9.15
C GLY A 22 9.08 -26.09 9.25
N VAL A 23 10.02 -26.97 8.93
CA VAL A 23 9.84 -28.43 9.00
C VAL A 23 10.25 -29.03 10.34
N SER A 24 11.02 -28.30 11.16
CA SER A 24 11.43 -28.73 12.49
C SER A 24 10.91 -27.79 13.58
N VAL A 25 10.78 -28.26 14.81
CA VAL A 25 10.37 -27.47 15.97
C VAL A 25 11.28 -26.26 16.16
N TYR A 26 12.58 -26.41 15.94
CA TYR A 26 13.54 -25.30 16.04
C TYR A 26 13.28 -24.24 14.98
N GLN A 27 13.04 -24.61 13.72
CA GLN A 27 12.72 -23.65 12.64
C GLN A 27 11.41 -22.92 12.92
N GLN A 28 10.39 -23.63 13.39
CA GLN A 28 9.10 -23.02 13.76
C GLN A 28 9.25 -22.04 14.93
N LEU A 29 10.07 -22.38 15.92
CA LEU A 29 10.37 -21.48 17.06
C LEU A 29 11.09 -20.22 16.59
N MET A 30 12.15 -20.36 15.78
CA MET A 30 12.90 -19.22 15.25
C MET A 30 12.05 -18.33 14.35
N HIS A 31 11.17 -18.93 13.53
CA HIS A 31 10.24 -18.18 12.72
C HIS A 31 9.26 -17.39 13.60
N ARG A 32 8.73 -18.01 14.66
CA ARG A 32 7.81 -17.33 15.59
C ARG A 32 8.47 -16.14 16.29
N LEU A 33 9.71 -16.30 16.76
CA LEU A 33 10.46 -15.19 17.36
C LEU A 33 10.64 -14.04 16.35
N GLY A 34 10.88 -14.35 15.08
CA GLY A 34 10.95 -13.36 14.02
C GLY A 34 9.61 -12.66 13.78
N LEU A 35 8.49 -13.36 13.87
CA LEU A 35 7.14 -12.76 13.75
C LEU A 35 6.83 -11.82 14.91
N GLU A 36 7.21 -12.16 16.14
CA GLU A 36 7.00 -11.28 17.30
C GLU A 36 7.73 -9.94 17.14
N VAL A 37 8.96 -9.96 16.62
CA VAL A 37 9.70 -8.74 16.26
C VAL A 37 9.01 -7.96 15.13
N ALA A 38 8.31 -8.66 14.24
CA ALA A 38 7.61 -8.07 13.10
C ALA A 38 6.19 -7.55 13.44
N GLU A 39 5.72 -7.64 14.68
CA GLU A 39 4.41 -7.14 15.12
C GLU A 39 4.20 -5.65 14.80
N CYS A 40 5.29 -4.87 14.81
CA CYS A 40 5.26 -3.48 14.39
C CYS A 40 4.75 -3.28 12.94
N ILE A 41 4.93 -4.28 12.07
CA ILE A 41 4.46 -4.25 10.67
C ILE A 41 2.93 -4.31 10.63
N GLU A 42 2.32 -5.17 11.44
CA GLU A 42 0.87 -5.23 11.55
C GLU A 42 0.30 -3.95 12.17
N THR A 43 0.88 -3.46 13.27
CA THR A 43 0.49 -2.20 13.89
C THR A 43 0.54 -1.05 12.89
N ARG A 44 1.60 -0.94 12.09
CA ARG A 44 1.74 0.06 11.02
C ARG A 44 0.62 -0.07 9.98
N MET A 45 0.28 -1.28 9.55
CA MET A 45 -0.82 -1.54 8.63
C MET A 45 -2.16 -1.05 9.20
N GLN A 46 -2.44 -1.31 10.48
CA GLN A 46 -3.66 -0.86 11.15
C GLN A 46 -3.75 0.67 11.23
N VAL A 47 -2.63 1.34 11.51
CA VAL A 47 -2.55 2.82 11.52
C VAL A 47 -2.88 3.37 10.13
N VAL A 48 -2.29 2.83 9.08
CA VAL A 48 -2.57 3.27 7.69
C VAL A 48 -4.03 3.02 7.33
N ARG A 49 -4.58 1.85 7.65
CA ARG A 49 -6.00 1.54 7.44
C ARG A 49 -6.92 2.54 8.14
N ALA A 50 -6.63 2.91 9.38
CA ALA A 50 -7.40 3.91 10.11
C ALA A 50 -7.37 5.28 9.41
N LYS A 51 -6.18 5.71 8.95
CA LYS A 51 -6.01 6.97 8.20
C LYS A 51 -6.75 6.95 6.86
N ILE A 52 -6.77 5.84 6.14
CA ILE A 52 -7.59 5.66 4.95
C ILE A 52 -9.07 5.91 5.31
N GLY A 53 -9.55 5.32 6.39
CA GLY A 53 -10.92 5.51 6.87
C GLY A 53 -11.25 6.98 7.20
N ASP A 54 -10.30 7.72 7.82
CA ASP A 54 -10.46 9.15 8.11
C ASP A 54 -10.63 9.97 6.81
N VAL A 55 -9.78 9.70 5.81
CA VAL A 55 -9.80 10.40 4.51
C VAL A 55 -11.08 10.08 3.73
N VAL A 56 -11.53 8.84 3.73
CA VAL A 56 -12.79 8.43 3.07
C VAL A 56 -13.99 9.09 3.74
N ARG A 57 -14.03 9.16 5.06
CA ARG A 57 -15.10 9.88 5.78
C ARG A 57 -15.11 11.39 5.48
N ALA A 58 -13.93 11.99 5.34
CA ALA A 58 -13.80 13.41 5.08
C ALA A 58 -14.21 13.82 3.67
N HIS A 59 -13.94 13.00 2.67
CA HIS A 59 -14.09 13.37 1.25
C HIS A 59 -15.09 12.48 0.48
N GLY A 60 -15.22 11.21 0.86
CA GLY A 60 -15.94 10.17 0.10
C GLY A 60 -17.46 10.37 -0.02
N GLN A 61 -18.04 11.30 0.73
CA GLN A 61 -19.46 11.65 0.64
C GLN A 61 -19.78 12.63 -0.51
N THR A 62 -18.83 13.47 -0.88
CA THR A 62 -19.01 14.51 -1.92
C THR A 62 -18.38 14.13 -3.25
N ARG A 63 -17.29 13.39 -3.22
CA ARG A 63 -16.55 12.86 -4.36
C ARG A 63 -15.69 11.67 -3.92
N PRO A 64 -15.21 10.83 -4.83
CA PRO A 64 -14.29 9.77 -4.44
C PRO A 64 -13.04 10.31 -3.75
N ALA A 65 -12.74 9.79 -2.57
CA ALA A 65 -11.49 10.04 -1.87
C ALA A 65 -10.35 9.33 -2.62
N ARG A 66 -9.33 10.08 -3.06
CA ARG A 66 -8.21 9.56 -3.86
C ARG A 66 -7.02 9.25 -2.98
N ILE A 67 -6.62 7.99 -3.02
CA ILE A 67 -5.59 7.45 -2.14
C ILE A 67 -4.52 6.74 -2.97
N LEU A 68 -3.27 7.17 -2.82
CA LEU A 68 -2.12 6.63 -3.53
C LEU A 68 -1.18 5.89 -2.58
N SER A 69 -0.93 4.62 -2.86
CA SER A 69 0.08 3.80 -2.20
C SER A 69 1.34 3.69 -3.06
N LEU A 70 2.48 4.11 -2.53
CA LEU A 70 3.79 4.02 -3.20
C LEU A 70 4.61 2.87 -2.63
N GLY A 71 5.04 1.94 -3.50
CA GLY A 71 5.63 0.68 -3.07
C GLY A 71 4.59 -0.15 -2.34
N SER A 72 3.45 -0.37 -3.02
CA SER A 72 2.25 -0.94 -2.40
C SER A 72 2.44 -2.37 -1.90
N GLY A 73 3.37 -3.12 -2.50
CA GLY A 73 3.55 -4.54 -2.16
C GLY A 73 2.22 -5.29 -2.25
N PRO A 74 1.87 -6.12 -1.25
CA PRO A 74 0.60 -6.85 -1.22
C PRO A 74 -0.63 -6.00 -0.88
N ALA A 75 -0.46 -4.72 -0.52
CA ALA A 75 -1.52 -3.76 -0.18
C ALA A 75 -2.56 -4.29 0.82
N ARG A 76 -2.10 -4.99 1.86
CA ARG A 76 -2.96 -5.64 2.86
C ARG A 76 -3.85 -4.65 3.61
N GLU A 77 -3.39 -3.44 3.84
CA GLU A 77 -4.15 -2.35 4.48
C GLU A 77 -5.37 -1.96 3.65
N ILE A 78 -5.28 -2.01 2.31
CA ILE A 78 -6.40 -1.71 1.41
C ILE A 78 -7.40 -2.87 1.42
N GLU A 79 -6.94 -4.11 1.29
CA GLU A 79 -7.81 -5.28 1.41
C GLU A 79 -8.56 -5.27 2.75
N THR A 80 -7.87 -5.04 3.85
CA THR A 80 -8.45 -4.98 5.19
C THR A 80 -9.41 -3.80 5.35
N PHE A 81 -9.15 -2.66 4.70
CA PHE A 81 -10.08 -1.53 4.65
C PHE A 81 -11.35 -1.92 3.89
N LEU A 82 -11.24 -2.52 2.70
CA LEU A 82 -12.37 -2.88 1.84
C LEU A 82 -13.29 -3.95 2.47
N THR A 83 -12.75 -4.78 3.37
CA THR A 83 -13.52 -5.78 4.13
C THR A 83 -14.10 -5.23 5.44
N GLY A 84 -13.62 -4.08 5.87
CA GLY A 84 -14.00 -3.48 7.15
C GLY A 84 -15.27 -2.63 7.09
N PRO A 85 -15.80 -2.21 8.26
CA PRO A 85 -17.04 -1.44 8.35
C PRO A 85 -16.95 -0.06 7.69
N ASN A 86 -15.75 0.53 7.64
CA ASN A 86 -15.52 1.85 7.05
C ASN A 86 -15.52 1.86 5.50
N ALA A 87 -15.52 0.69 4.85
CA ALA A 87 -15.54 0.59 3.40
C ALA A 87 -16.80 1.21 2.76
N ARG A 88 -17.89 1.32 3.51
CA ARG A 88 -19.16 1.92 3.09
C ARG A 88 -19.33 3.37 3.57
N ALA A 89 -18.33 3.96 4.22
CA ALA A 89 -18.40 5.31 4.76
C ALA A 89 -18.35 6.40 3.67
N GLY A 90 -18.02 6.05 2.43
CA GLY A 90 -17.95 6.97 1.29
C GLY A 90 -17.30 6.32 0.09
N GLN A 91 -17.17 7.07 -1.00
CA GLN A 91 -16.50 6.60 -2.21
C GLN A 91 -14.97 6.72 -2.09
N ALA A 92 -14.23 5.75 -2.61
CA ALA A 92 -12.78 5.72 -2.59
C ALA A 92 -12.17 5.24 -3.91
N GLU A 93 -11.10 5.89 -4.36
CA GLU A 93 -10.28 5.48 -5.50
C GLU A 93 -8.86 5.21 -5.02
N PHE A 94 -8.43 3.96 -5.12
CA PHE A 94 -7.09 3.52 -4.72
C PHE A 94 -6.19 3.38 -5.94
N THR A 95 -5.02 4.01 -5.90
CA THR A 95 -3.97 3.84 -6.91
C THR A 95 -2.78 3.13 -6.25
N LEU A 96 -2.51 1.91 -6.67
CA LEU A 96 -1.38 1.11 -6.22
C LEU A 96 -0.23 1.28 -7.18
N VAL A 97 0.92 1.69 -6.68
CA VAL A 97 2.14 1.86 -7.49
C VAL A 97 3.23 0.96 -6.93
N ASP A 98 3.73 0.06 -7.75
CA ASP A 98 4.86 -0.80 -7.41
C ASP A 98 5.68 -1.12 -8.66
N GLN A 99 6.96 -1.40 -8.48
CA GLN A 99 7.84 -1.87 -9.56
C GLN A 99 7.70 -3.38 -9.81
N GLU A 100 7.18 -4.14 -8.86
CA GLU A 100 6.98 -5.58 -8.97
C GLU A 100 5.54 -5.88 -9.46
N ALA A 101 5.40 -6.23 -10.73
CA ALA A 101 4.11 -6.51 -11.35
C ALA A 101 3.34 -7.65 -10.64
N ARG A 102 4.06 -8.64 -10.10
CA ARG A 102 3.45 -9.76 -9.37
C ARG A 102 2.83 -9.34 -8.05
N ALA A 103 3.44 -8.35 -7.37
CA ALA A 103 2.88 -7.77 -6.15
C ALA A 103 1.57 -7.05 -6.45
N LEU A 104 1.54 -6.26 -7.53
CA LEU A 104 0.34 -5.57 -8.00
C LEU A 104 -0.77 -6.54 -8.42
N SER A 105 -0.44 -7.59 -9.18
CA SER A 105 -1.43 -8.62 -9.54
C SER A 105 -2.02 -9.28 -8.29
N TYR A 106 -1.17 -9.68 -7.34
CA TYR A 106 -1.62 -10.25 -6.08
C TYR A 106 -2.54 -9.30 -5.30
N ALA A 107 -2.14 -8.04 -5.16
CA ALA A 107 -2.92 -7.03 -4.45
C ALA A 107 -4.29 -6.79 -5.13
N TYR A 108 -4.30 -6.72 -6.47
CA TYR A 108 -5.52 -6.56 -7.24
C TYR A 108 -6.46 -7.74 -7.09
N ASP A 109 -5.97 -8.97 -7.25
CA ASP A 109 -6.77 -10.20 -7.15
C ASP A 109 -7.43 -10.33 -5.77
N ARG A 110 -6.75 -9.87 -4.72
CA ARG A 110 -7.28 -9.85 -3.35
C ARG A 110 -8.30 -8.73 -3.12
N ALA A 111 -8.07 -7.55 -3.65
CA ALA A 111 -8.94 -6.39 -3.47
C ALA A 111 -10.21 -6.45 -4.34
N TYR A 112 -10.11 -6.93 -5.58
CA TYR A 112 -11.16 -6.83 -6.58
C TYR A 112 -12.51 -7.48 -6.19
N PRO A 113 -12.56 -8.69 -5.59
CA PRO A 113 -13.83 -9.28 -5.13
C PRO A 113 -14.58 -8.38 -4.12
N HIS A 114 -13.85 -7.63 -3.29
CA HIS A 114 -14.43 -6.71 -2.33
C HIS A 114 -14.91 -5.41 -3.00
N VAL A 115 -14.19 -4.92 -4.00
CA VAL A 115 -14.60 -3.78 -4.83
C VAL A 115 -15.96 -4.07 -5.50
N ILE A 116 -16.14 -5.27 -6.08
CA ILE A 116 -17.40 -5.67 -6.69
C ILE A 116 -18.54 -5.67 -5.65
N LYS A 117 -18.31 -6.24 -4.47
CA LYS A 117 -19.32 -6.27 -3.38
C LYS A 117 -19.70 -4.89 -2.86
N LEU A 118 -18.88 -3.89 -3.06
CA LEU A 118 -19.14 -2.50 -2.67
C LEU A 118 -19.96 -1.71 -3.70
N GLY A 119 -20.27 -2.31 -4.87
CA GLY A 119 -21.25 -1.76 -5.81
C GLY A 119 -20.89 -0.36 -6.34
N GLY A 120 -19.62 -0.11 -6.65
CA GLY A 120 -19.15 1.17 -7.18
C GLY A 120 -18.66 2.18 -6.12
N LEU A 121 -18.76 1.87 -4.83
CA LEU A 121 -18.21 2.72 -3.76
C LEU A 121 -16.66 2.72 -3.74
N ALA A 122 -16.02 1.70 -4.30
CA ALA A 122 -14.58 1.61 -4.35
C ALA A 122 -14.09 1.31 -5.76
N LYS A 123 -12.90 1.84 -6.10
CA LYS A 123 -12.15 1.49 -7.30
C LYS A 123 -10.70 1.24 -6.93
N VAL A 124 -10.07 0.28 -7.59
CA VAL A 124 -8.65 -0.03 -7.45
C VAL A 124 -8.01 -0.06 -8.83
N GLN A 125 -6.93 0.68 -9.00
CA GLN A 125 -6.08 0.64 -10.17
C GLN A 125 -4.64 0.36 -9.78
N CYS A 126 -3.92 -0.35 -10.64
CA CYS A 126 -2.53 -0.72 -10.44
C CYS A 126 -1.66 -0.09 -11.52
N LEU A 127 -0.56 0.53 -11.13
CA LEU A 127 0.41 1.15 -12.01
C LEU A 127 1.79 0.52 -11.76
N ASN A 128 2.27 -0.25 -12.72
CA ASN A 128 3.60 -0.83 -12.67
C ASN A 128 4.62 0.22 -13.12
N ILE A 129 5.21 0.91 -12.15
CA ILE A 129 6.15 2.01 -12.38
C ILE A 129 7.38 1.79 -11.52
N SER A 130 8.57 1.85 -12.15
CA SER A 130 9.82 1.75 -11.40
C SER A 130 10.05 2.97 -10.50
N PHE A 131 10.73 2.78 -9.37
CA PHE A 131 11.08 3.90 -8.48
C PHE A 131 12.00 4.91 -9.17
N THR A 132 12.81 4.47 -10.11
CA THR A 132 13.65 5.35 -10.92
C THR A 132 12.79 6.28 -11.77
N ASP A 133 11.69 5.78 -12.34
CA ASP A 133 10.78 6.58 -13.15
C ASP A 133 9.92 7.51 -12.29
N ILE A 134 9.55 7.10 -11.08
CA ILE A 134 8.90 7.99 -10.10
C ILE A 134 9.78 9.20 -9.76
N LEU A 135 11.10 9.01 -9.70
CA LEU A 135 12.06 10.05 -9.35
C LEU A 135 12.46 10.96 -10.53
N ARG A 136 12.14 10.62 -11.78
CA ARG A 136 12.40 11.45 -12.96
C ARG A 136 11.46 12.65 -13.04
N ALA A 137 11.94 13.76 -13.61
CA ALA A 137 11.15 15.00 -13.73
C ALA A 137 9.84 14.80 -14.49
N ASN A 138 9.86 13.98 -15.55
CA ASN A 138 8.70 13.60 -16.38
C ASN A 138 8.24 12.18 -16.04
N GLY A 139 8.32 11.77 -14.79
CA GLY A 139 8.05 10.40 -14.36
C GLY A 139 6.58 10.03 -14.39
N GLY A 140 6.30 8.72 -14.31
CA GLY A 140 4.99 8.09 -14.52
C GLY A 140 3.86 8.50 -13.57
N LEU A 141 4.11 9.41 -12.63
CA LEU A 141 3.08 9.94 -11.72
C LEU A 141 2.47 11.28 -12.15
N GLN A 142 2.91 11.87 -13.28
CA GLN A 142 2.40 13.18 -13.73
C GLN A 142 0.93 13.16 -14.12
N ASN A 143 0.47 12.03 -14.66
CA ASN A 143 -0.90 11.87 -15.11
C ASN A 143 -1.86 11.41 -13.99
N ILE A 144 -1.35 11.27 -12.76
CA ILE A 144 -2.19 10.94 -11.62
C ILE A 144 -2.82 12.22 -11.10
N PRO A 145 -4.15 12.29 -11.00
CA PRO A 145 -4.83 13.46 -10.46
C PRO A 145 -4.40 13.75 -9.01
N PRO A 146 -4.66 14.96 -8.49
CA PRO A 146 -4.40 15.28 -7.08
C PRO A 146 -4.98 14.24 -6.14
N GLN A 147 -4.21 13.86 -5.13
CA GLN A 147 -4.56 12.81 -4.17
C GLN A 147 -4.89 13.44 -2.81
N ASP A 148 -5.87 12.90 -2.11
CA ASP A 148 -6.23 13.30 -0.75
C ASP A 148 -5.28 12.69 0.28
N MET A 149 -4.77 11.48 -0.02
CA MET A 149 -3.76 10.79 0.78
C MET A 149 -2.71 10.15 -0.09
N ILE A 150 -1.45 10.32 0.29
CA ILE A 150 -0.33 9.62 -0.31
C ILE A 150 0.47 8.99 0.83
N TYR A 151 0.71 7.71 0.74
CA TYR A 151 1.50 7.00 1.74
C TYR A 151 2.45 5.99 1.11
N SER A 152 3.41 5.59 1.90
CA SER A 152 4.34 4.52 1.58
C SER A 152 4.67 3.75 2.85
N VAL A 153 4.62 2.43 2.75
CA VAL A 153 4.86 1.52 3.87
C VAL A 153 6.06 0.63 3.53
N GLY A 154 7.25 1.01 4.04
CA GLY A 154 8.47 0.24 3.85
C GLY A 154 9.29 0.54 2.58
N LEU A 155 8.84 1.42 1.68
CA LEU A 155 9.64 1.80 0.51
C LEU A 155 10.86 2.64 0.87
N LEU A 156 10.72 3.56 1.82
CA LEU A 156 11.77 4.51 2.17
C LEU A 156 13.00 3.82 2.73
N ASP A 157 12.85 2.65 3.36
CA ASP A 157 13.92 1.85 3.94
C ASP A 157 14.92 1.34 2.87
N TYR A 158 14.48 1.27 1.61
CA TYR A 158 15.30 0.84 0.46
C TYR A 158 15.88 1.99 -0.36
N LEU A 159 15.59 3.22 0.01
CA LEU A 159 16.08 4.41 -0.68
C LEU A 159 17.25 5.04 0.07
N SER A 160 18.25 5.55 -0.67
CA SER A 160 19.22 6.46 -0.06
C SER A 160 18.52 7.74 0.41
N ASP A 161 19.04 8.42 1.43
CA ASP A 161 18.52 9.68 1.96
C ASP A 161 18.21 10.71 0.87
N ARG A 162 19.11 10.83 -0.11
CA ARG A 162 18.90 11.74 -1.25
C ARG A 162 17.65 11.39 -2.05
N ARG A 163 17.44 10.09 -2.35
CA ARG A 163 16.27 9.61 -3.10
C ARG A 163 14.99 9.75 -2.29
N ALA A 164 15.04 9.44 -1.00
CA ALA A 164 13.90 9.60 -0.08
C ALA A 164 13.46 11.07 -0.02
N ARG A 165 14.40 12.01 0.17
CA ARG A 165 14.12 13.46 0.16
C ARG A 165 13.55 13.94 -1.18
N MET A 166 14.04 13.44 -2.31
CA MET A 166 13.50 13.77 -3.62
C MET A 166 12.06 13.28 -3.78
N LEU A 167 11.73 12.09 -3.28
CA LEU A 167 10.39 11.52 -3.34
C LEU A 167 9.40 12.36 -2.51
N VAL A 168 9.76 12.71 -1.29
CA VAL A 168 8.92 13.51 -0.38
C VAL A 168 8.78 14.95 -0.89
N GLY A 169 9.86 15.58 -1.33
CA GLY A 169 9.86 16.99 -1.76
C GLY A 169 9.06 17.26 -3.04
N ARG A 170 8.94 16.29 -3.95
CA ARG A 170 8.12 16.45 -5.16
C ARG A 170 6.62 16.49 -4.87
N ARG A 171 6.18 15.84 -3.80
CA ARG A 171 4.76 15.76 -3.42
C ARG A 171 4.24 17.02 -2.73
N SER A 172 5.10 17.78 -2.06
CA SER A 172 4.71 19.05 -1.46
C SER A 172 4.43 20.15 -2.52
N ARG A 173 5.07 20.08 -3.70
CA ARG A 173 4.87 21.07 -4.78
C ARG A 173 3.58 20.87 -5.57
N SER A 174 3.03 19.67 -5.66
CA SER A 174 1.77 19.42 -6.37
C SER A 174 0.51 19.91 -5.61
N ARG A 175 0.65 20.30 -4.34
CA ARG A 175 -0.45 20.91 -3.54
C ARG A 175 -0.55 22.43 -3.65
N VAL A 176 0.43 23.13 -4.26
CA VAL A 176 0.51 24.61 -4.20
C VAL A 176 -0.08 25.31 -5.44
N THR A 177 -0.51 24.61 -6.46
CA THR A 177 -1.07 25.22 -7.68
C THR A 177 -2.60 25.16 -7.76
N GLY A 178 -3.27 25.27 -6.62
CA GLY A 178 -4.73 25.40 -6.54
C GLY A 178 -5.12 26.64 -5.76
N ARG A 179 -4.95 27.82 -6.35
CA ARG A 179 -5.70 29.05 -6.03
C ARG A 179 -6.57 29.42 -7.18
#